data_aac03df85765dc418f7bde9daa696c0b
#
_entry.id   aac03df85765dc418f7bde9daa696c0b
#
_cell.length_a   1.000
_cell.length_b   1.000
_cell.length_c   1.000
_cell.angle_alpha   90.00
_cell.angle_beta   90.00
_cell.angle_gamma   90.00
#
_symmetry.space_group_name_H-M   'P 1'
#
loop_
_entity.id
_entity.type
_entity.pdbx_description
1 polymer ?
#
loop_
_entity_poly.entity_id
_entity_poly.type
_entity_poly.pdbx_seq_one_letter_code
_entity_poly.pdbx_strand_id
1 'polypeptide(L)'
;VNLLAETLKKTLDFEKILAIAEGAEELSGKMPEVLRKVTESEAAAKVRAAKPILAVAKDEAFCFFYRDNLELLASLGAKIEYFSPLSDAEPPKNTDGFLFCGGYPELHAEELSENQTMRTKIRDNIRQGMPVLAECGGYMYLSESMEDMDGNVYPMVQAVPGNVYRTKKLGRFGYITLTPNTKDTF
;
A
#
# COMPACT_ATOMS: atom_id res chain seq x y z
N VAL A 1 -2.65 12.83 23.74
CA VAL A 1 -3.94 13.14 23.13
C VAL A 1 -4.66 14.23 23.91
N ASN A 2 -4.85 14.10 25.23
CA ASN A 2 -5.62 15.07 26.05
C ASN A 2 -5.04 16.48 26.03
N LEU A 3 -3.72 16.65 26.16
CA LEU A 3 -3.07 17.96 26.10
C LEU A 3 -3.28 18.65 24.74
N LEU A 4 -3.21 17.89 23.64
CA LEU A 4 -3.47 18.41 22.30
C LEU A 4 -4.94 18.84 22.16
N ALA A 5 -5.88 18.05 22.61
CA ALA A 5 -7.30 18.36 22.57
C ALA A 5 -7.61 19.66 23.37
N GLU A 6 -7.05 19.81 24.57
CA GLU A 6 -7.23 21.03 25.38
C GLU A 6 -6.59 22.27 24.74
N THR A 7 -5.46 22.10 24.04
CA THR A 7 -4.83 23.20 23.30
C THR A 7 -5.72 23.61 22.11
N LEU A 8 -6.21 22.65 21.35
CA LEU A 8 -7.08 22.90 20.20
C LEU A 8 -8.38 23.59 20.60
N LYS A 9 -9.02 23.18 21.69
CA LYS A 9 -10.22 23.85 22.22
C LYS A 9 -10.01 25.33 22.54
N LYS A 10 -8.80 25.72 22.91
CA LYS A 10 -8.48 27.13 23.24
C LYS A 10 -8.07 27.95 22.03
N THR A 11 -7.63 27.31 20.94
CA THR A 11 -7.01 27.97 19.80
C THR A 11 -7.84 27.92 18.52
N LEU A 12 -8.81 27.01 18.45
CA LEU A 12 -9.69 26.85 17.29
C LEU A 12 -11.12 27.26 17.62
N ASP A 13 -11.74 27.95 16.68
CA ASP A 13 -13.18 28.25 16.68
C ASP A 13 -13.94 27.09 16.03
N PHE A 14 -14.32 26.10 16.83
CA PHE A 14 -15.02 24.90 16.35
C PHE A 14 -16.40 25.20 15.76
N GLU A 15 -17.12 26.19 16.32
CA GLU A 15 -18.44 26.58 15.80
C GLU A 15 -18.31 27.12 14.38
N LYS A 16 -17.29 27.97 14.15
CA LYS A 16 -17.04 28.49 12.81
C LYS A 16 -16.58 27.41 11.84
N ILE A 17 -15.74 26.45 12.26
CA ILE A 17 -15.33 25.31 11.43
C ILE A 17 -16.54 24.47 11.03
N LEU A 18 -17.42 24.16 11.96
CA LEU A 18 -18.64 23.40 11.70
C LEU A 18 -19.58 24.16 10.78
N ALA A 19 -19.80 25.46 11.01
CA ALA A 19 -20.64 26.28 10.14
C ALA A 19 -20.12 26.32 8.69
N ILE A 20 -18.80 26.38 8.50
CA ILE A 20 -18.17 26.29 7.16
C ILE A 20 -18.43 24.91 6.53
N ALA A 21 -18.26 23.85 7.30
CA ALA A 21 -18.49 22.49 6.82
C ALA A 21 -19.94 22.22 6.45
N GLU A 22 -20.89 22.68 7.28
CA GLU A 22 -22.34 22.55 7.04
C GLU A 22 -22.83 23.42 5.86
N GLY A 23 -22.17 24.55 5.64
CA GLY A 23 -22.45 25.44 4.51
C GLY A 23 -21.76 25.08 3.21
N ALA A 24 -20.99 23.99 3.17
CA ALA A 24 -20.34 23.54 1.96
C ALA A 24 -21.38 23.07 0.92
N GLU A 25 -21.20 23.50 -0.32
CA GLU A 25 -22.04 23.05 -1.44
C GLU A 25 -21.87 21.54 -1.65
N GLU A 26 -22.98 20.86 -2.04
CA GLU A 26 -22.90 19.47 -2.45
C GLU A 26 -21.95 19.30 -3.63
N LEU A 27 -20.98 18.39 -3.49
CA LEU A 27 -20.09 18.04 -4.59
C LEU A 27 -20.86 17.29 -5.65
N SER A 28 -21.24 17.98 -6.72
CA SER A 28 -21.76 17.35 -7.94
C SER A 28 -20.61 16.69 -8.71
N GLY A 29 -20.08 15.60 -8.16
CA GLY A 29 -18.94 14.89 -8.76
C GLY A 29 -19.37 14.08 -9.97
N LYS A 30 -18.94 14.51 -11.16
CA LYS A 30 -18.88 13.61 -12.33
C LYS A 30 -17.58 12.83 -12.26
N MET A 31 -17.65 11.54 -12.59
CA MET A 31 -16.42 10.73 -12.72
C MET A 31 -15.43 11.43 -13.64
N PRO A 32 -14.17 11.66 -13.21
CA PRO A 32 -13.16 12.27 -14.08
C PRO A 32 -13.03 11.50 -15.40
N GLU A 33 -12.83 12.21 -16.49
CA GLU A 33 -12.77 11.60 -17.83
C GLU A 33 -11.66 10.54 -17.93
N VAL A 34 -10.53 10.74 -17.23
CA VAL A 34 -9.44 9.76 -17.17
C VAL A 34 -9.92 8.45 -16.57
N LEU A 35 -10.64 8.49 -15.45
CA LEU A 35 -11.18 7.30 -14.81
C LEU A 35 -12.25 6.65 -15.69
N ARG A 36 -13.10 7.42 -16.33
CA ARG A 36 -14.10 6.90 -17.27
C ARG A 36 -13.43 6.15 -18.43
N LYS A 37 -12.39 6.73 -19.05
CA LYS A 37 -11.63 6.07 -20.13
C LYS A 37 -11.01 4.75 -19.66
N VAL A 38 -10.45 4.71 -18.46
CA VAL A 38 -9.87 3.49 -17.90
C VAL A 38 -10.95 2.45 -17.65
N THR A 39 -12.04 2.81 -16.99
CA THR A 39 -13.11 1.87 -16.64
C THR A 39 -13.90 1.35 -17.84
N GLU A 40 -13.99 2.11 -18.93
CA GLU A 40 -14.64 1.72 -20.18
C GLU A 40 -13.70 1.05 -21.19
N SER A 41 -12.41 0.89 -20.86
CA SER A 41 -11.41 0.30 -21.76
C SER A 41 -11.62 -1.20 -21.98
N GLU A 42 -11.09 -1.70 -23.10
CA GLU A 42 -11.05 -3.15 -23.37
C GLU A 42 -10.25 -3.92 -22.31
N ALA A 43 -9.18 -3.30 -21.76
CA ALA A 43 -8.41 -3.89 -20.68
C ALA A 43 -9.26 -4.08 -19.42
N ALA A 44 -10.06 -3.07 -19.05
CA ALA A 44 -10.98 -3.18 -17.92
C ALA A 44 -12.06 -4.26 -18.14
N ALA A 45 -12.53 -4.42 -19.37
CA ALA A 45 -13.46 -5.50 -19.71
C ALA A 45 -12.83 -6.90 -19.53
N LYS A 46 -11.57 -7.06 -19.93
CA LYS A 46 -10.79 -8.31 -19.71
C LYS A 46 -10.61 -8.60 -18.22
N VAL A 47 -10.26 -7.59 -17.41
CA VAL A 47 -10.11 -7.75 -15.95
C VAL A 47 -11.44 -8.16 -15.32
N ARG A 48 -12.56 -7.51 -15.69
CA ARG A 48 -13.90 -7.88 -15.20
C ARG A 48 -14.29 -9.32 -15.54
N ALA A 49 -13.89 -9.81 -16.71
CA ALA A 49 -14.12 -11.20 -17.11
C ALA A 49 -13.25 -12.19 -16.34
N ALA A 50 -11.99 -11.83 -16.08
CA ALA A 50 -11.01 -12.68 -15.39
C ALA A 50 -11.26 -12.76 -13.88
N LYS A 51 -11.78 -11.68 -13.27
CA LYS A 51 -12.02 -11.54 -11.81
C LYS A 51 -10.81 -11.92 -10.97
N PRO A 52 -9.64 -11.28 -11.18
CA PRO A 52 -8.42 -11.63 -10.49
C PRO A 52 -8.54 -11.43 -8.99
N ILE A 53 -7.87 -12.30 -8.22
CA ILE A 53 -7.76 -12.18 -6.76
C ILE A 53 -6.50 -11.38 -6.44
N LEU A 54 -6.68 -10.22 -5.83
CA LEU A 54 -5.60 -9.36 -5.34
C LEU A 54 -5.45 -9.54 -3.84
N ALA A 55 -4.32 -10.09 -3.40
CA ALA A 55 -3.97 -10.17 -2.00
C ALA A 55 -3.36 -8.85 -1.54
N VAL A 56 -4.02 -8.18 -0.60
CA VAL A 56 -3.63 -6.88 -0.05
C VAL A 56 -3.11 -7.05 1.36
N ALA A 57 -1.84 -6.71 1.57
CA ALA A 57 -1.25 -6.71 2.90
C ALA A 57 -1.92 -5.64 3.78
N LYS A 58 -2.44 -6.05 4.94
CA LYS A 58 -3.17 -5.17 5.84
C LYS A 58 -3.04 -5.63 7.29
N ASP A 59 -2.23 -4.93 8.05
CA ASP A 59 -2.03 -5.07 9.48
C ASP A 59 -1.38 -3.79 10.05
N GLU A 60 -0.79 -3.85 11.24
CA GLU A 60 -0.12 -2.72 11.88
C GLU A 60 1.12 -2.26 11.11
N ALA A 61 1.81 -3.17 10.41
CA ALA A 61 2.97 -2.85 9.59
C ALA A 61 2.57 -2.23 8.24
N PHE A 62 1.36 -2.57 7.71
CA PHE A 62 0.86 -2.14 6.39
C PHE A 62 -0.53 -1.54 6.54
N CYS A 63 -0.60 -0.26 6.97
CA CYS A 63 -1.85 0.41 7.31
C CYS A 63 -2.19 1.61 6.40
N PHE A 64 -1.28 2.04 5.51
CA PHE A 64 -1.49 3.16 4.60
C PHE A 64 -1.96 2.70 3.23
N PHE A 65 -3.25 2.62 3.05
CA PHE A 65 -3.88 2.38 1.75
C PHE A 65 -5.06 3.34 1.55
N TYR A 66 -5.28 3.73 0.31
CA TYR A 66 -6.42 4.57 -0.05
C TYR A 66 -7.62 3.67 -0.35
N ARG A 67 -8.71 3.90 0.37
CA ARG A 67 -9.93 3.12 0.22
C ARG A 67 -10.53 3.22 -1.18
N ASP A 68 -10.51 4.40 -1.76
CA ASP A 68 -10.98 4.66 -3.12
C ASP A 68 -10.18 3.89 -4.18
N ASN A 69 -8.86 3.69 -4.00
CA ASN A 69 -8.08 2.83 -4.88
C ASN A 69 -8.55 1.37 -4.83
N LEU A 70 -8.83 0.85 -3.63
CA LEU A 70 -9.33 -0.52 -3.47
C LEU A 70 -10.76 -0.67 -4.03
N GLU A 71 -11.61 0.33 -3.83
CA GLU A 71 -12.96 0.38 -4.40
C GLU A 71 -12.91 0.44 -5.93
N LEU A 72 -11.98 1.21 -6.52
CA LEU A 72 -11.76 1.24 -7.96
C LEU A 72 -11.33 -0.15 -8.50
N LEU A 73 -10.35 -0.79 -7.88
CA LEU A 73 -9.91 -2.13 -8.25
C LEU A 73 -11.05 -3.15 -8.19
N ALA A 74 -11.86 -3.11 -7.12
CA ALA A 74 -13.04 -3.95 -6.98
C ALA A 74 -14.10 -3.64 -8.07
N SER A 75 -14.34 -2.38 -8.40
CA SER A 75 -15.26 -1.98 -9.47
C SER A 75 -14.79 -2.43 -10.87
N LEU A 76 -13.49 -2.58 -11.04
CA LEU A 76 -12.87 -3.15 -12.24
C LEU A 76 -12.96 -4.69 -12.29
N GLY A 77 -13.48 -5.33 -11.25
CA GLY A 77 -13.74 -6.76 -11.20
C GLY A 77 -12.74 -7.56 -10.37
N ALA A 78 -11.75 -6.93 -9.75
CA ALA A 78 -10.83 -7.61 -8.85
C ALA A 78 -11.54 -8.03 -7.56
N LYS A 79 -11.24 -9.23 -7.06
CA LYS A 79 -11.60 -9.67 -5.73
C LYS A 79 -10.47 -9.29 -4.78
N ILE A 80 -10.75 -8.47 -3.77
CA ILE A 80 -9.78 -8.06 -2.77
C ILE A 80 -9.80 -9.06 -1.62
N GLU A 81 -8.66 -9.68 -1.33
CA GLU A 81 -8.45 -10.53 -0.16
C GLU A 81 -7.35 -9.92 0.71
N TYR A 82 -7.67 -9.64 1.97
CA TYR A 82 -6.69 -9.10 2.91
C TYR A 82 -5.93 -10.22 3.59
N PHE A 83 -4.66 -9.96 3.90
CA PHE A 83 -3.83 -10.84 4.70
C PHE A 83 -2.86 -10.04 5.57
N SER A 84 -2.42 -10.64 6.67
CA SER A 84 -1.46 -10.03 7.59
C SER A 84 -0.09 -10.68 7.44
N PRO A 85 0.92 -9.98 6.89
CA PRO A 85 2.30 -10.45 6.94
C PRO A 85 2.84 -10.72 8.34
N LEU A 86 2.28 -10.05 9.36
CA LEU A 86 2.68 -10.25 10.76
C LEU A 86 2.12 -11.55 11.35
N SER A 87 0.84 -11.88 11.09
CA SER A 87 0.13 -12.91 11.86
C SER A 87 -0.34 -14.12 11.05
N ASP A 88 -0.55 -13.98 9.73
CA ASP A 88 -0.97 -15.10 8.91
C ASP A 88 0.21 -16.02 8.57
N ALA A 89 -0.04 -17.33 8.47
CA ALA A 89 1.00 -18.30 8.17
C ALA A 89 1.47 -18.22 6.69
N GLU A 90 0.57 -17.88 5.78
CA GLU A 90 0.85 -17.76 4.33
C GLU A 90 -0.12 -16.80 3.65
N PRO A 91 0.20 -16.26 2.45
CA PRO A 91 -0.73 -15.45 1.69
C PRO A 91 -1.99 -16.22 1.29
N PRO A 92 -3.09 -15.54 0.92
CA PRO A 92 -4.30 -16.17 0.42
C PRO A 92 -4.03 -17.10 -0.76
N LYS A 93 -4.74 -18.21 -0.82
CA LYS A 93 -4.63 -19.18 -1.93
C LYS A 93 -5.25 -18.61 -3.22
N ASN A 94 -4.73 -19.04 -4.34
CA ASN A 94 -5.19 -18.61 -5.68
C ASN A 94 -5.07 -17.09 -5.92
N THR A 95 -4.10 -16.47 -5.29
CA THR A 95 -3.76 -15.05 -5.52
C THR A 95 -3.20 -14.87 -6.92
N ASP A 96 -3.72 -13.88 -7.64
CA ASP A 96 -3.26 -13.51 -9.00
C ASP A 96 -2.33 -12.28 -8.97
N GLY A 97 -2.23 -11.57 -7.86
CA GLY A 97 -1.33 -10.44 -7.67
C GLY A 97 -1.27 -9.95 -6.23
N PHE A 98 -0.17 -9.32 -5.87
CA PHE A 98 0.03 -8.73 -4.55
C PHE A 98 -0.04 -7.20 -4.60
N LEU A 99 -0.62 -6.63 -3.54
CA LEU A 99 -0.57 -5.21 -3.26
C LEU A 99 -0.03 -4.99 -1.84
N PHE A 100 1.16 -4.39 -1.77
CA PHE A 100 1.79 -3.95 -0.52
C PHE A 100 1.79 -2.43 -0.48
N CYS A 101 0.94 -1.87 0.35
CA CYS A 101 0.86 -0.43 0.56
C CYS A 101 1.87 0.06 1.59
N GLY A 102 1.83 1.33 1.92
CA GLY A 102 2.67 1.92 2.93
C GLY A 102 2.30 1.53 4.35
N GLY A 103 3.12 1.95 5.28
CA GLY A 103 2.97 1.70 6.71
C GLY A 103 4.28 1.94 7.43
N TYR A 104 4.48 1.21 8.51
CA TYR A 104 5.65 1.31 9.37
C TYR A 104 6.27 -0.08 9.62
N PRO A 105 6.70 -0.80 8.57
CA PRO A 105 7.25 -2.14 8.75
C PRO A 105 8.56 -2.16 9.56
N GLU A 106 9.29 -1.02 9.61
CA GLU A 106 10.49 -0.88 10.44
C GLU A 106 10.21 -0.96 11.94
N LEU A 107 8.98 -0.69 12.38
CA LEU A 107 8.56 -0.88 13.77
C LEU A 107 8.26 -2.33 14.11
N HIS A 108 8.12 -3.18 13.11
CA HIS A 108 7.76 -4.60 13.19
C HIS A 108 8.78 -5.49 12.45
N ALA A 109 10.02 -5.01 12.30
CA ALA A 109 11.02 -5.67 11.47
C ALA A 109 11.38 -7.08 11.98
N GLU A 110 11.45 -7.26 13.30
CA GLU A 110 11.70 -8.56 13.93
C GLU A 110 10.57 -9.54 13.65
N GLU A 111 9.33 -9.17 13.96
CA GLU A 111 8.14 -10.01 13.75
C GLU A 111 7.95 -10.40 12.28
N LEU A 112 8.11 -9.44 11.36
CA LEU A 112 8.07 -9.70 9.93
C LEU A 112 9.17 -10.67 9.49
N SER A 113 10.35 -10.56 10.09
CA SER A 113 11.50 -11.45 9.84
C SER A 113 11.25 -12.86 10.34
N GLU A 114 10.61 -13.02 11.50
CA GLU A 114 10.29 -14.32 12.10
C GLU A 114 9.27 -15.09 11.26
N ASN A 115 8.36 -14.42 10.56
CA ASN A 115 7.39 -15.08 9.69
C ASN A 115 8.05 -15.56 8.37
N GLN A 116 8.96 -16.52 8.51
CA GLN A 116 9.79 -17.05 7.43
C GLN A 116 8.95 -17.72 6.34
N THR A 117 7.85 -18.40 6.71
CA THR A 117 6.96 -19.06 5.76
C THR A 117 6.29 -18.04 4.84
N MET A 118 5.73 -16.97 5.41
CA MET A 118 5.11 -15.87 4.66
C MET A 118 6.10 -15.25 3.67
N ARG A 119 7.29 -14.84 4.16
CA ARG A 119 8.33 -14.25 3.32
C ARG A 119 8.74 -15.15 2.16
N THR A 120 8.93 -16.44 2.44
CA THR A 120 9.32 -17.42 1.42
C THR A 120 8.22 -17.58 0.36
N LYS A 121 6.96 -17.71 0.77
CA LYS A 121 5.82 -17.84 -0.15
C LYS A 121 5.66 -16.62 -1.04
N ILE A 122 5.74 -15.41 -0.49
CA ILE A 122 5.68 -14.17 -1.27
C ILE A 122 6.81 -14.12 -2.29
N ARG A 123 8.05 -14.37 -1.85
CA ARG A 123 9.23 -14.38 -2.73
C ARG A 123 9.09 -15.38 -3.87
N ASP A 124 8.65 -16.60 -3.57
CA ASP A 124 8.55 -17.67 -4.56
C ASP A 124 7.45 -17.36 -5.60
N ASN A 125 6.32 -16.80 -5.17
CA ASN A 125 5.27 -16.33 -6.06
C ASN A 125 5.77 -15.23 -7.00
N ILE A 126 6.47 -14.22 -6.46
CA ILE A 126 7.04 -13.13 -7.28
C ILE A 126 8.07 -13.68 -8.28
N ARG A 127 8.94 -14.60 -7.87
CA ARG A 127 9.92 -15.24 -8.75
C ARG A 127 9.29 -16.09 -9.86
N GLN A 128 8.10 -16.60 -9.63
CA GLN A 128 7.29 -17.32 -10.62
C GLN A 128 6.52 -16.39 -11.56
N GLY A 129 6.69 -15.08 -11.43
CA GLY A 129 6.10 -14.08 -12.32
C GLY A 129 4.78 -13.49 -11.81
N MET A 130 4.42 -13.70 -10.53
CA MET A 130 3.22 -13.06 -9.97
C MET A 130 3.38 -11.53 -9.98
N PRO A 131 2.43 -10.77 -10.52
CA PRO A 131 2.45 -9.32 -10.48
C PRO A 131 2.42 -8.79 -9.05
N VAL A 132 3.20 -7.75 -8.78
CA VAL A 132 3.23 -7.08 -7.49
C VAL A 132 3.31 -5.57 -7.67
N LEU A 133 2.51 -4.86 -6.90
CA LEU A 133 2.65 -3.41 -6.69
C LEU A 133 3.01 -3.18 -5.23
N ALA A 134 4.12 -2.49 -5.00
CA ALA A 134 4.61 -2.19 -3.66
C ALA A 134 5.02 -0.72 -3.55
N GLU A 135 4.51 -0.05 -2.52
CA GLU A 135 4.78 1.37 -2.25
C GLU A 135 5.38 1.54 -0.85
N CYS A 136 6.34 2.47 -0.70
CA CYS A 136 6.88 2.89 0.59
C CYS A 136 7.27 1.69 1.48
N GLY A 137 6.59 1.48 2.62
CA GLY A 137 6.81 0.35 3.53
C GLY A 137 6.66 -1.02 2.86
N GLY A 138 5.74 -1.15 1.92
CA GLY A 138 5.59 -2.37 1.12
C GLY A 138 6.84 -2.67 0.29
N TYR A 139 7.45 -1.66 -0.32
CA TYR A 139 8.72 -1.84 -1.05
C TYR A 139 9.87 -2.21 -0.10
N MET A 140 9.92 -1.59 1.10
CA MET A 140 10.91 -1.93 2.13
C MET A 140 10.84 -3.41 2.52
N TYR A 141 9.65 -3.95 2.71
CA TYR A 141 9.44 -5.36 3.05
C TYR A 141 9.87 -6.33 1.95
N LEU A 142 9.77 -5.94 0.67
CA LEU A 142 10.21 -6.78 -0.44
C LEU A 142 11.74 -6.79 -0.63
N SER A 143 12.49 -5.91 0.01
CA SER A 143 13.95 -5.79 -0.06
C SER A 143 14.67 -6.99 0.59
N GLU A 144 16.00 -7.01 0.53
CA GLU A 144 16.82 -8.08 1.13
C GLU A 144 16.81 -8.05 2.64
N SER A 145 16.93 -6.83 3.21
CA SER A 145 16.91 -6.62 4.66
C SER A 145 16.39 -5.23 5.01
N MET A 146 16.00 -5.08 6.27
CA MET A 146 15.54 -3.81 6.83
C MET A 146 16.13 -3.61 8.23
N GLU A 147 16.64 -2.39 8.48
CA GLU A 147 17.09 -1.92 9.79
C GLU A 147 15.87 -1.40 10.58
N ASP A 148 15.76 -1.83 11.84
CA ASP A 148 14.77 -1.32 12.78
C ASP A 148 15.14 0.05 13.36
N MET A 149 14.36 0.53 14.33
CA MET A 149 14.59 1.82 14.99
C MET A 149 15.80 1.82 15.91
N ASP A 150 16.29 0.65 16.33
CA ASP A 150 17.45 0.47 17.22
C ASP A 150 18.74 0.15 16.46
N GLY A 151 18.65 -0.04 15.15
CA GLY A 151 19.78 -0.31 14.27
C GLY A 151 20.05 -1.81 14.07
N ASN A 152 19.15 -2.69 14.48
CA ASN A 152 19.24 -4.11 14.19
C ASN A 152 18.77 -4.40 12.77
N VAL A 153 19.44 -5.30 12.07
CA VAL A 153 19.14 -5.62 10.67
C VAL A 153 18.45 -6.98 10.58
N TYR A 154 17.28 -6.99 9.96
CA TYR A 154 16.45 -8.18 9.82
C TYR A 154 16.25 -8.55 8.34
N PRO A 155 16.32 -9.86 7.99
CA PRO A 155 16.03 -10.31 6.64
C PRO A 155 14.55 -10.12 6.29
N MET A 156 14.28 -9.59 5.08
CA MET A 156 12.94 -9.37 4.56
C MET A 156 12.59 -10.39 3.45
N VAL A 157 11.66 -10.08 2.57
CA VAL A 157 11.18 -11.02 1.53
C VAL A 157 12.28 -11.42 0.52
N GLN A 158 13.23 -10.53 0.25
CA GLN A 158 14.34 -10.78 -0.69
C GLN A 158 13.88 -11.01 -2.15
N ALA A 159 12.81 -10.34 -2.54
CA ALA A 159 12.34 -10.33 -3.92
C ALA A 159 12.96 -9.20 -4.74
N VAL A 160 13.34 -8.10 -4.08
CA VAL A 160 13.98 -6.92 -4.67
C VAL A 160 15.37 -6.77 -4.08
N PRO A 161 16.42 -6.58 -4.91
CA PRO A 161 17.77 -6.37 -4.39
C PRO A 161 17.89 -5.03 -3.67
N GLY A 162 18.66 -5.01 -2.59
CA GLY A 162 18.95 -3.82 -1.79
C GLY A 162 18.55 -3.97 -0.33
N ASN A 163 19.13 -3.07 0.48
CA ASN A 163 18.94 -3.06 1.93
C ASN A 163 18.33 -1.73 2.35
N VAL A 164 17.41 -1.79 3.29
CA VAL A 164 16.76 -0.62 3.88
C VAL A 164 17.46 -0.26 5.18
N TYR A 165 17.88 0.98 5.32
CA TYR A 165 18.55 1.48 6.50
C TYR A 165 18.14 2.91 6.83
N ARG A 166 18.22 3.26 8.10
CA ARG A 166 17.86 4.57 8.60
C ARG A 166 18.94 5.61 8.25
N THR A 167 18.50 6.77 7.80
CA THR A 167 19.39 7.91 7.53
C THR A 167 19.18 9.02 8.54
N LYS A 168 20.25 9.79 8.85
CA LYS A 168 20.20 10.93 9.79
C LYS A 168 19.45 12.14 9.23
N LYS A 169 19.23 12.20 7.93
CA LYS A 169 18.57 13.29 7.23
C LYS A 169 17.57 12.72 6.24
N LEU A 170 16.49 13.45 6.01
CA LEU A 170 15.57 13.15 4.92
C LEU A 170 16.37 13.14 3.61
N GLY A 171 16.30 12.02 2.91
CA GLY A 171 17.02 11.81 1.66
C GLY A 171 16.29 12.43 0.46
N ARG A 172 16.11 11.65 -0.58
CA ARG A 172 15.40 12.06 -1.79
C ARG A 172 13.90 12.10 -1.51
N PHE A 173 13.38 13.29 -1.41
CA PHE A 173 11.94 13.52 -1.22
C PHE A 173 11.44 14.53 -2.25
N GLY A 174 10.36 14.20 -2.95
CA GLY A 174 9.74 15.08 -3.94
C GLY A 174 8.97 14.32 -5.01
N TYR A 175 8.43 15.07 -5.96
CA TYR A 175 7.75 14.49 -7.12
C TYR A 175 8.77 13.90 -8.09
N ILE A 176 8.42 12.77 -8.68
CA ILE A 176 9.22 12.09 -9.71
C ILE A 176 8.38 11.82 -10.96
N THR A 177 9.04 11.69 -12.08
CA THR A 177 8.43 11.17 -13.29
C THR A 177 9.03 9.80 -13.58
N LEU A 178 8.19 8.78 -13.64
CA LEU A 178 8.61 7.44 -14.04
C LEU A 178 8.58 7.35 -15.57
N THR A 179 9.70 6.96 -16.14
CA THR A 179 9.80 6.68 -17.58
C THR A 179 10.16 5.21 -17.74
N PRO A 180 9.32 4.40 -18.40
CA PRO A 180 9.64 2.98 -18.63
C PRO A 180 10.84 2.86 -19.56
N ASN A 181 11.74 1.93 -19.27
CA ASN A 181 12.92 1.65 -20.08
C ASN A 181 12.59 0.85 -21.35
N THR A 182 11.46 0.18 -21.39
CA THR A 182 10.97 -0.62 -22.51
C THR A 182 9.50 -0.28 -22.80
N LYS A 183 9.05 -0.51 -24.04
CA LYS A 183 7.66 -0.23 -24.44
C LYS A 183 6.64 -1.18 -23.82
N ASP A 184 7.08 -2.28 -23.24
CA ASP A 184 6.24 -3.38 -22.73
C ASP A 184 6.20 -3.45 -21.20
N THR A 185 6.54 -2.36 -20.50
CA THR A 185 6.73 -2.40 -19.04
C THR A 185 5.45 -2.09 -18.22
N PHE A 186 4.34 -1.72 -18.87
CA PHE A 186 3.03 -1.52 -18.23
C PHE A 186 1.89 -1.83 -19.20
#